data_48f7e491a9afa6390a0a563290f9d383
#
_entry.id   48f7e491a9afa6390a0a563290f9d383
#
_cell.length_a   1.000
_cell.length_b   1.000
_cell.length_c   1.000
_cell.angle_alpha   90.00
_cell.angle_beta   90.00
_cell.angle_gamma   90.00
#
_symmetry.space_group_name_H-M   'P 1'
#
loop_
_entity.id
_entity.type
_entity.pdbx_description
1 polymer ?
#
loop_
_entity_poly.entity_id
_entity_poly.type
_entity_poly.pdbx_seq_one_letter_code
_entity_poly.pdbx_strand_id
1 'polypeptide(L)' 'MGGTPCFVGTRVPVQTLMDYLEAGDSIDEFLDGFPTVKRAQVIAFLEEAKDRVLASVTD' A
#
# COMPACT_ATOMS: atom_id res chain seq x y z
N MET A 1 -16.86 -10.59 5.95
CA MET A 1 -16.34 -10.48 5.58
C MET A 1 -15.86 -10.07 4.77
N GLY A 2 -15.61 -9.69 4.55
CA GLY A 2 -15.06 -8.81 3.76
C GLY A 2 -14.19 -9.21 2.71
N GLY A 3 -14.17 -8.55 1.69
CA GLY A 3 -13.23 -8.81 0.64
C GLY A 3 -11.85 -8.28 0.98
N THR A 4 -10.94 -8.51 0.07
CA THR A 4 -9.59 -7.99 0.18
C THR A 4 -9.61 -6.47 0.00
N PRO A 5 -8.99 -5.72 0.92
CA PRO A 5 -8.92 -4.27 0.75
C PRO A 5 -8.13 -3.90 -0.50
N CYS A 6 -8.67 -2.99 -1.28
CA CYS A 6 -8.04 -2.52 -2.51
C CYS A 6 -7.93 -1.01 -2.49
N PHE A 7 -7.05 -0.47 -3.33
CA PHE A 7 -6.97 0.98 -3.48
C PHE A 7 -8.26 1.48 -4.13
N VAL A 8 -8.75 2.61 -3.67
CA VAL A 8 -10.04 3.17 -4.13
C VAL A 8 -10.03 3.35 -5.63
N GLY A 9 -11.12 2.89 -6.25
CA GLY A 9 -11.25 3.03 -7.69
C GLY A 9 -10.46 2.03 -8.50
N THR A 10 -9.84 1.06 -7.84
CA THR A 10 -9.06 0.04 -8.52
C THR A 10 -9.42 -1.34 -8.00
N ARG A 11 -8.88 -2.36 -8.66
CA ARG A 11 -9.00 -3.73 -8.17
C ARG A 11 -7.66 -4.24 -7.66
N VAL A 12 -6.73 -3.33 -7.37
CA VAL A 12 -5.39 -3.69 -6.91
C VAL A 12 -5.42 -3.79 -5.39
N PRO A 13 -5.19 -4.99 -4.84
CA PRO A 13 -5.17 -5.15 -3.38
C PRO A 13 -3.98 -4.43 -2.77
N VAL A 14 -4.20 -3.84 -1.59
CA VAL A 14 -3.10 -3.20 -0.87
C VAL A 14 -2.03 -4.21 -0.48
N GLN A 15 -2.42 -5.47 -0.33
CA GLN A 15 -1.46 -6.53 -0.04
C GLN A 15 -0.41 -6.65 -1.15
N THR A 16 -0.80 -6.40 -2.40
CA THR A 16 0.14 -6.45 -3.50
C THR A 16 1.27 -5.45 -3.32
N LEU A 17 0.94 -4.24 -2.85
CA LEU A 17 1.96 -3.24 -2.55
C LEU A 17 2.92 -3.74 -1.47
N MET A 18 2.36 -4.33 -0.41
CA MET A 18 3.20 -4.84 0.67
C MET A 18 4.13 -5.94 0.16
N ASP A 19 3.64 -6.80 -0.70
CA ASP A 19 4.46 -7.87 -1.27
C ASP A 19 5.62 -7.31 -2.09
N TYR A 20 5.36 -6.25 -2.86
CA TYR A 20 6.42 -5.60 -3.63
C TYR A 20 7.49 -5.03 -2.72
N LEU A 21 7.07 -4.36 -1.65
CA LEU A 21 8.01 -3.76 -0.71
C LEU A 21 8.82 -4.82 0.02
N GLU A 22 8.20 -5.92 0.38
CA GLU A 22 8.89 -7.02 1.04
C GLU A 22 9.92 -7.66 0.13
N ALA A 23 9.66 -7.67 -1.17
CA ALA A 23 10.60 -8.21 -2.14
C ALA A 23 11.74 -7.25 -2.46
N GLY A 24 11.69 -6.04 -1.92
CA GLY A 24 12.72 -5.04 -2.16
C GLY A 24 12.44 -4.15 -3.35
N ASP A 25 11.25 -4.24 -3.94
CA ASP A 25 10.90 -3.40 -5.06
C ASP A 25 10.51 -2.00 -4.59
N SER A 26 10.66 -1.04 -5.47
CA SER A 26 10.35 0.35 -5.13
C SER A 26 8.88 0.65 -5.40
N ILE A 27 8.41 1.77 -4.84
CA ILE A 27 7.06 2.25 -5.10
C ILE A 27 6.90 2.54 -6.60
N ASP A 28 7.93 3.08 -7.23
CA ASP A 28 7.87 3.37 -8.66
C ASP A 28 7.67 2.10 -9.48
N GLU A 29 8.32 1.01 -9.09
CA GLU A 29 8.14 -0.27 -9.76
C GLU A 29 6.71 -0.78 -9.59
N PHE A 30 6.16 -0.63 -8.39
CA PHE A 30 4.79 -1.01 -8.15
C PHE A 30 3.83 -0.21 -9.03
N LEU A 31 4.01 1.11 -9.07
CA LEU A 31 3.12 1.97 -9.84
C LEU A 31 3.24 1.71 -11.34
N ASP A 32 4.42 1.34 -11.78
CA ASP A 32 4.62 1.00 -13.19
C ASP A 32 3.82 -0.24 -13.57
N GLY A 33 3.73 -1.21 -12.67
CA GLY A 33 2.97 -2.42 -12.90
C GLY A 33 1.47 -2.26 -12.72
N PHE A 34 1.05 -1.23 -11.99
CA PHE A 34 -0.38 -1.01 -11.67
C PHE A 34 -0.74 0.45 -11.92
N PRO A 35 -0.84 0.85 -13.19
CA PRO A 35 -1.03 2.27 -13.53
C PRO A 35 -2.37 2.85 -13.08
N THR A 36 -3.33 2.03 -12.70
CA THR A 36 -4.59 2.54 -12.18
C THR A 36 -4.45 3.07 -10.75
N VAL A 37 -3.40 2.68 -10.04
CA VAL A 37 -3.12 3.18 -8.70
C VAL A 37 -2.29 4.46 -8.84
N LYS A 38 -2.65 5.49 -8.07
CA LYS A 38 -1.93 6.76 -8.11
C LYS A 38 -0.92 6.82 -6.98
N ARG A 39 0.16 7.54 -7.23
CA ARG A 39 1.20 7.71 -6.22
C ARG A 39 0.63 8.28 -4.92
N ALA A 40 -0.31 9.23 -5.03
CA ALA A 40 -0.92 9.83 -3.85
C ALA A 40 -1.64 8.79 -2.99
N GLN A 41 -2.25 7.78 -3.63
CA GLN A 41 -2.92 6.72 -2.89
C GLN A 41 -1.93 5.86 -2.12
N VAL A 42 -0.80 5.54 -2.75
CA VAL A 42 0.25 4.75 -2.10
C VAL A 42 0.82 5.52 -0.91
N ILE A 43 1.13 6.79 -1.11
CA ILE A 43 1.70 7.61 -0.05
C ILE A 43 0.73 7.73 1.13
N ALA A 44 -0.55 7.98 0.84
CA ALA A 44 -1.56 8.09 1.89
C ALA A 44 -1.69 6.78 2.68
N PHE A 45 -1.68 5.66 1.97
CA PHE A 45 -1.75 4.36 2.62
C PHE A 45 -0.54 4.13 3.53
N LEU A 46 0.65 4.46 3.06
CA LEU A 46 1.87 4.24 3.83
C LEU A 46 1.93 5.16 5.04
N GLU A 47 1.44 6.39 4.92
CA GLU A 47 1.40 7.29 6.06
C GLU A 47 0.48 6.76 7.15
N GLU A 48 -0.68 6.26 6.75
CA GLU A 48 -1.61 5.69 7.70
C GLU A 48 -1.04 4.43 8.35
N ALA A 49 -0.41 3.58 7.58
CA ALA A 49 0.20 2.36 8.09
C ALA A 49 1.33 2.68 9.05
N LYS A 50 2.10 3.71 8.74
CA LYS A 50 3.19 4.16 9.60
C LYS A 50 2.66 4.60 10.97
N ASP A 51 1.58 5.37 10.96
CA ASP A 51 0.98 5.84 12.20
C ASP A 51 0.52 4.67 13.07
N ARG A 52 -0.07 3.66 12.44
CA ARG A 52 -0.54 2.49 13.18
C ARG A 52 0.61 1.69 13.77
N VAL A 53 1.69 1.55 13.00
CA VAL A 53 2.87 0.83 13.48
C VAL A 53 3.50 1.58 14.66
N LEU A 54 3.62 2.90 14.56
CA LEU A 54 4.20 3.69 15.63
C LEU A 54 3.35 3.63 16.88
N ALA A 55 2.03 3.67 16.74
CA ALA A 55 1.13 3.55 17.87
C ALA A 55 1.25 2.19 18.53
N SER A 56 1.53 1.17 17.73
CA SER A 56 1.63 -0.20 18.20
C SER A 56 2.91 -0.48 18.97
N VAL A 57 3.99 0.22 18.63
CA VAL A 57 5.30 -0.04 19.22
C VAL A 57 5.71 1.00 20.27
N THR A 58 4.90 2.03 20.46
CA THR A 58 5.21 3.06 21.45
C THR A 58 4.91 2.55 22.85
N ASP A 59 5.81 2.77 23.73
CA ASP A 59 5.62 2.39 25.13
C ASP A 59 4.86 3.40 25.90
#